data_9a1109615d317932974ee45a83e0ef6c
#
_entry.id   9a1109615d317932974ee45a83e0ef6c
#
_cell.length_a   1.000
_cell.length_b   1.000
_cell.length_c   1.000
_cell.angle_alpha   90.00
_cell.angle_beta   90.00
_cell.angle_gamma   90.00
#
_symmetry.space_group_name_H-M   'P 1'
#
loop_
_entity.id
_entity.type
_entity.pdbx_description
1 polymer ?
#
loop_
_entity_poly.entity_id
_entity_poly.type
_entity_poly.pdbx_seq_one_letter_code
_entity_poly.pdbx_strand_id
1 'polypeptide(L)'
;MVSLKPGEFLINKVNSSTEKILIQDRPDIEAPKRRQVHKEPAGYDGFLIYDDGGYEATEVELTLLYHGGRVDDPAAISTARNRIYKFFKFGQYEFKMTPYFDPEKVYLCILTEAPTFENKWYYNGAMVFKLKIKVQPYKYYVDTIDSWWNIPKAGWMRNPKMSDAKPLFRIIGNGDLDMTVGYKKMIFTGVEGNIYIDCEKYFVYRNNNGVITNANHKCKSKDFWHIPSEQSVQINWNGAISTVEMIPRWRDLL
;
A
#
# COMPACT_ATOMS: atom_id res chain seq x y z
N MET A 1 -15.38 10.08 -4.12
CA MET A 1 -15.55 8.75 -3.48
C MET A 1 -16.06 7.78 -4.54
N VAL A 2 -15.44 6.64 -4.76
CA VAL A 2 -15.93 5.65 -5.73
C VAL A 2 -17.05 4.87 -5.06
N SER A 3 -18.25 4.90 -5.67
CA SER A 3 -19.37 4.10 -5.19
C SER A 3 -19.24 2.69 -5.78
N LEU A 4 -18.93 1.71 -4.95
CA LEU A 4 -18.88 0.28 -5.30
C LEU A 4 -20.18 -0.39 -4.86
N LYS A 5 -20.75 -1.21 -5.74
CA LYS A 5 -21.90 -2.07 -5.40
C LYS A 5 -21.44 -3.28 -4.59
N PRO A 6 -22.33 -3.95 -3.84
CA PRO A 6 -22.00 -5.19 -3.15
C PRO A 6 -21.31 -6.20 -4.07
N GLY A 7 -20.19 -6.74 -3.62
CA GLY A 7 -19.35 -7.67 -4.38
C GLY A 7 -18.32 -7.02 -5.30
N GLU A 8 -18.46 -5.75 -5.68
CA GLU A 8 -17.48 -5.07 -6.53
C GLU A 8 -16.19 -4.72 -5.78
N PHE A 9 -15.10 -4.68 -6.49
CA PHE A 9 -13.80 -4.20 -5.97
C PHE A 9 -12.97 -3.59 -7.10
N LEU A 10 -11.99 -2.78 -6.73
CA LEU A 10 -11.02 -2.25 -7.68
C LEU A 10 -9.69 -3.00 -7.56
N ILE A 11 -9.07 -3.29 -8.69
CA ILE A 11 -7.66 -3.69 -8.80
C ILE A 11 -6.94 -2.60 -9.58
N ASN A 12 -5.98 -1.91 -8.96
CA ASN A 12 -5.24 -0.81 -9.60
C ASN A 12 -6.17 0.21 -10.28
N LYS A 13 -7.27 0.57 -9.62
CA LYS A 13 -8.34 1.49 -10.08
C LYS A 13 -9.26 0.92 -11.18
N VAL A 14 -9.08 -0.32 -11.62
CA VAL A 14 -9.99 -1.00 -12.57
C VAL A 14 -11.08 -1.72 -11.80
N ASN A 15 -12.35 -1.48 -12.13
CA ASN A 15 -13.47 -2.13 -11.45
C ASN A 15 -13.62 -3.58 -11.91
N SER A 16 -13.78 -4.49 -10.96
CA SER A 16 -13.95 -5.93 -11.18
C SER A 16 -15.21 -6.27 -11.99
N SER A 17 -16.25 -5.45 -11.90
CA SER A 17 -17.49 -5.64 -12.68
C SER A 17 -17.29 -5.51 -14.19
N THR A 18 -16.24 -4.79 -14.64
CA THR A 18 -15.88 -4.71 -16.08
C THR A 18 -15.46 -6.06 -16.63
N GLU A 19 -14.85 -6.89 -15.79
CA GLU A 19 -14.45 -8.26 -16.11
C GLU A 19 -15.45 -9.30 -15.58
N LYS A 20 -16.59 -8.82 -15.07
CA LYS A 20 -17.68 -9.67 -14.55
C LYS A 20 -17.25 -10.55 -13.36
N ILE A 21 -16.38 -10.03 -12.53
CA ILE A 21 -15.87 -10.67 -11.32
C ILE A 21 -16.43 -9.95 -10.11
N LEU A 22 -16.94 -10.71 -9.14
CA LEU A 22 -17.47 -10.19 -7.88
C LEU A 22 -16.89 -11.00 -6.72
N ILE A 23 -16.74 -10.36 -5.56
CA ILE A 23 -16.54 -11.06 -4.29
C ILE A 23 -17.89 -11.70 -3.93
N GLN A 24 -17.92 -13.01 -3.81
CA GLN A 24 -19.14 -13.76 -3.46
C GLN A 24 -19.46 -13.55 -1.98
N ASP A 25 -18.47 -13.81 -1.13
CA ASP A 25 -18.62 -13.70 0.32
C ASP A 25 -17.56 -12.75 0.87
N ARG A 26 -17.94 -11.92 1.85
CA ARG A 26 -16.99 -11.05 2.53
C ARG A 26 -15.96 -11.94 3.24
N PRO A 27 -14.64 -11.78 2.96
CA PRO A 27 -13.63 -12.59 3.58
C PRO A 27 -13.46 -12.25 5.07
N ASP A 28 -13.09 -13.24 5.84
CA ASP A 28 -12.54 -13.03 7.17
C ASP A 28 -11.12 -12.45 7.05
N ILE A 29 -10.87 -11.37 7.76
CA ILE A 29 -9.57 -10.69 7.77
C ILE A 29 -9.07 -10.66 9.21
N GLU A 30 -8.03 -11.43 9.49
CA GLU A 30 -7.38 -11.42 10.78
C GLU A 30 -6.56 -10.14 10.97
N ALA A 31 -6.55 -9.61 12.19
CA ALA A 31 -5.68 -8.49 12.53
C ALA A 31 -4.20 -8.89 12.37
N PRO A 32 -3.35 -8.00 11.85
CA PRO A 32 -1.93 -8.27 11.65
C PRO A 32 -1.24 -8.59 12.97
N LYS A 33 -0.47 -9.68 13.00
CA LYS A 33 0.31 -10.06 14.18
C LYS A 33 1.52 -9.15 14.33
N ARG A 34 1.81 -8.74 15.55
CA ARG A 34 3.03 -8.00 15.86
C ARG A 34 4.24 -8.92 15.75
N ARG A 35 5.33 -8.43 15.12
CA ARG A 35 6.57 -9.18 15.00
C ARG A 35 7.35 -9.10 16.29
N GLN A 36 7.25 -10.17 17.08
CA GLN A 36 7.92 -10.29 18.37
C GLN A 36 8.63 -11.63 18.44
N VAL A 37 9.82 -11.62 19.03
CA VAL A 37 10.57 -12.83 19.35
C VAL A 37 10.64 -12.97 20.86
N HIS A 38 10.14 -14.07 21.36
CA HIS A 38 10.23 -14.42 22.77
C HIS A 38 11.45 -15.34 22.99
N LYS A 39 12.27 -15.02 23.97
CA LYS A 39 13.42 -15.84 24.37
C LYS A 39 13.32 -16.14 25.86
N GLU A 40 13.56 -17.40 26.21
CA GLU A 40 13.63 -17.89 27.59
C GLU A 40 15.09 -18.19 27.92
N PRO A 41 15.89 -17.24 28.45
CA PRO A 41 17.26 -17.47 28.80
C PRO A 41 17.37 -18.45 29.98
N ALA A 42 18.38 -19.35 29.94
CA ALA A 42 18.65 -20.26 31.03
C ALA A 42 18.90 -19.49 32.34
N GLY A 43 18.25 -19.92 33.42
CA GLY A 43 18.35 -19.29 34.74
C GLY A 43 17.51 -17.99 34.92
N TYR A 44 16.64 -17.70 34.00
CA TYR A 44 15.69 -16.60 34.09
C TYR A 44 14.25 -17.14 34.17
N ASP A 45 13.52 -16.81 35.22
CA ASP A 45 12.11 -17.21 35.37
C ASP A 45 11.24 -16.25 34.54
N GLY A 46 10.88 -16.65 33.33
CA GLY A 46 10.06 -15.87 32.41
C GLY A 46 10.68 -15.76 31.01
N PHE A 47 10.19 -14.80 30.21
CA PHE A 47 10.66 -14.59 28.85
C PHE A 47 11.00 -13.14 28.57
N LEU A 48 11.96 -12.93 27.67
CA LEU A 48 12.29 -11.61 27.13
C LEU A 48 11.59 -11.42 25.80
N ILE A 49 10.97 -10.26 25.61
CA ILE A 49 10.29 -9.88 24.37
C ILE A 49 11.21 -8.96 23.58
N TYR A 50 11.55 -9.37 22.35
CA TYR A 50 12.20 -8.51 21.37
C TYR A 50 11.18 -8.10 20.32
N ASP A 51 10.84 -6.84 20.28
CA ASP A 51 9.88 -6.24 19.37
C ASP A 51 10.60 -5.30 18.40
N ASP A 52 10.46 -5.53 17.09
CA ASP A 52 11.02 -4.65 16.05
C ASP A 52 10.11 -3.50 15.65
N GLY A 53 8.94 -3.38 16.29
CA GLY A 53 7.94 -2.36 16.01
C GLY A 53 7.11 -2.62 14.75
N GLY A 54 7.31 -3.75 14.07
CA GLY A 54 6.62 -4.10 12.84
C GLY A 54 5.43 -5.05 13.05
N TYR A 55 4.67 -5.23 11.99
CA TYR A 55 3.57 -6.19 11.90
C TYR A 55 3.81 -7.14 10.73
N GLU A 56 3.26 -8.33 10.83
CA GLU A 56 3.26 -9.31 9.76
C GLU A 56 2.14 -9.04 8.76
N ALA A 57 2.37 -9.38 7.50
CA ALA A 57 1.31 -9.35 6.50
C ALA A 57 0.34 -10.52 6.72
N THR A 58 -0.96 -10.26 6.52
CA THR A 58 -2.04 -11.23 6.75
C THR A 58 -2.40 -11.95 5.46
N GLU A 59 -2.63 -13.25 5.52
CA GLU A 59 -3.17 -14.03 4.40
C GLU A 59 -4.70 -13.98 4.42
N VAL A 60 -5.28 -13.77 3.25
CA VAL A 60 -6.73 -13.67 3.05
C VAL A 60 -7.13 -14.53 1.87
N GLU A 61 -8.11 -15.40 2.05
CA GLU A 61 -8.73 -16.16 0.96
C GLU A 61 -9.98 -15.41 0.49
N LEU A 62 -10.02 -15.07 -0.80
CA LEU A 62 -11.18 -14.48 -1.45
C LEU A 62 -11.95 -15.54 -2.20
N THR A 63 -13.24 -15.69 -1.92
CA THR A 63 -14.17 -16.46 -2.75
C THR A 63 -14.81 -15.53 -3.76
N LEU A 64 -14.52 -15.77 -5.04
CA LEU A 64 -14.86 -14.90 -6.15
C LEU A 64 -15.81 -15.60 -7.10
N LEU A 65 -16.73 -14.84 -7.67
CA LEU A 65 -17.72 -15.28 -8.64
C LEU A 65 -17.43 -14.59 -9.99
N TYR A 66 -17.24 -15.37 -11.03
CA TYR A 66 -17.28 -14.91 -12.42
C TYR A 66 -18.69 -15.17 -13.01
N HIS A 67 -19.36 -14.12 -13.51
CA HIS A 67 -20.71 -14.19 -14.05
C HIS A 67 -20.80 -13.77 -15.53
N GLY A 68 -19.75 -14.01 -16.28
CA GLY A 68 -19.53 -13.49 -17.64
C GLY A 68 -20.27 -14.21 -18.77
N GLY A 69 -21.15 -15.13 -18.49
CA GLY A 69 -21.90 -15.87 -19.48
C GLY A 69 -21.96 -17.39 -19.22
N ARG A 70 -22.56 -18.14 -20.13
CA ARG A 70 -22.63 -19.59 -19.98
C ARG A 70 -21.24 -20.22 -19.91
N VAL A 71 -20.96 -20.90 -18.80
CA VAL A 71 -19.73 -21.68 -18.58
C VAL A 71 -20.07 -23.18 -18.72
N ASP A 72 -20.86 -23.51 -19.75
CA ASP A 72 -21.32 -24.85 -20.09
C ASP A 72 -20.45 -25.52 -21.17
N ASP A 73 -19.49 -24.80 -21.72
CA ASP A 73 -18.62 -25.19 -22.81
C ASP A 73 -17.15 -25.05 -22.40
N PRO A 74 -16.25 -26.03 -22.70
CA PRO A 74 -14.83 -25.94 -22.40
C PRO A 74 -14.12 -24.72 -22.94
N ALA A 75 -14.52 -24.21 -24.11
CA ALA A 75 -13.97 -23.01 -24.71
C ALA A 75 -14.36 -21.76 -23.90
N ALA A 76 -15.60 -21.68 -23.42
CA ALA A 76 -16.08 -20.61 -22.56
C ALA A 76 -15.36 -20.59 -21.19
N ILE A 77 -15.13 -21.76 -20.61
CA ILE A 77 -14.35 -21.92 -19.37
C ILE A 77 -12.92 -21.43 -19.56
N SER A 78 -12.26 -21.82 -20.64
CA SER A 78 -10.90 -21.38 -20.95
C SER A 78 -10.84 -19.86 -21.13
N THR A 79 -11.79 -19.27 -21.82
CA THR A 79 -11.91 -17.82 -22.02
C THR A 79 -12.12 -17.11 -20.69
N ALA A 80 -12.97 -17.61 -19.80
CA ALA A 80 -13.21 -17.06 -18.48
C ALA A 80 -11.93 -17.08 -17.62
N ARG A 81 -11.22 -18.20 -17.59
CA ARG A 81 -9.94 -18.34 -16.87
C ARG A 81 -8.89 -17.34 -17.39
N ASN A 82 -8.77 -17.19 -18.71
CA ASN A 82 -7.84 -16.24 -19.31
C ASN A 82 -8.17 -14.77 -18.94
N ARG A 83 -9.46 -14.41 -18.86
CA ARG A 83 -9.89 -13.09 -18.38
C ARG A 83 -9.51 -12.86 -16.92
N ILE A 84 -9.73 -13.85 -16.05
CA ILE A 84 -9.35 -13.79 -14.65
C ILE A 84 -7.83 -13.61 -14.51
N TYR A 85 -7.03 -14.39 -15.24
CA TYR A 85 -5.57 -14.25 -15.25
C TYR A 85 -5.13 -12.87 -15.71
N LYS A 86 -5.75 -12.33 -16.75
CA LYS A 86 -5.43 -10.98 -17.26
C LYS A 86 -5.80 -9.90 -16.26
N PHE A 87 -6.94 -10.02 -15.59
CA PHE A 87 -7.40 -9.02 -14.61
C PHE A 87 -6.46 -8.94 -13.40
N PHE A 88 -6.10 -10.08 -12.83
CA PHE A 88 -5.17 -10.14 -11.70
C PHE A 88 -3.70 -10.02 -12.10
N LYS A 89 -3.40 -9.99 -13.39
CA LYS A 89 -2.02 -9.85 -13.95
C LYS A 89 -1.03 -10.76 -13.22
N PHE A 90 -1.24 -12.07 -13.29
CA PHE A 90 -0.35 -13.06 -12.68
C PHE A 90 1.10 -12.80 -13.05
N GLY A 91 1.98 -12.71 -12.05
CA GLY A 91 3.38 -12.33 -12.20
C GLY A 91 3.70 -10.89 -11.80
N GLN A 92 2.73 -10.05 -11.48
CA GLN A 92 3.00 -8.75 -10.84
C GLN A 92 3.09 -8.93 -9.32
N TYR A 93 4.15 -8.35 -8.75
CA TYR A 93 4.47 -8.55 -7.34
C TYR A 93 3.46 -7.90 -6.38
N GLU A 94 2.95 -6.72 -6.72
CA GLU A 94 2.06 -5.96 -5.83
C GLU A 94 0.94 -5.28 -6.62
N PHE A 95 -0.26 -5.32 -6.08
CA PHE A 95 -1.42 -4.60 -6.61
C PHE A 95 -2.21 -3.92 -5.49
N LYS A 96 -2.92 -2.86 -5.87
CA LYS A 96 -3.80 -2.10 -4.98
C LYS A 96 -5.23 -2.61 -5.12
N MET A 97 -5.83 -3.05 -4.01
CA MET A 97 -7.22 -3.49 -3.98
C MET A 97 -8.06 -2.54 -3.14
N THR A 98 -9.22 -2.12 -3.63
CA THR A 98 -10.24 -1.41 -2.86
C THR A 98 -11.52 -2.22 -2.88
N PRO A 99 -11.91 -2.88 -1.77
CA PRO A 99 -13.09 -3.72 -1.74
C PRO A 99 -14.36 -2.90 -1.46
N TYR A 100 -15.53 -3.42 -1.88
CA TYR A 100 -16.82 -2.77 -1.64
C TYR A 100 -17.17 -2.57 -0.17
N PHE A 101 -16.67 -3.42 0.71
CA PHE A 101 -16.93 -3.37 2.15
C PHE A 101 -16.03 -2.36 2.91
N ASP A 102 -15.02 -1.81 2.24
CA ASP A 102 -14.16 -0.75 2.78
C ASP A 102 -13.72 0.21 1.63
N PRO A 103 -14.67 0.93 1.01
CA PRO A 103 -14.43 1.67 -0.23
C PRO A 103 -13.52 2.90 -0.08
N GLU A 104 -13.25 3.32 1.15
CA GLU A 104 -12.35 4.43 1.46
C GLU A 104 -10.89 4.00 1.61
N LYS A 105 -10.63 2.70 1.56
CA LYS A 105 -9.31 2.12 1.82
C LYS A 105 -8.74 1.40 0.60
N VAL A 106 -7.42 1.45 0.53
CA VAL A 106 -6.61 0.70 -0.42
C VAL A 106 -5.79 -0.31 0.36
N TYR A 107 -5.91 -1.57 -0.01
CA TYR A 107 -5.13 -2.69 0.49
C TYR A 107 -3.99 -2.95 -0.48
N LEU A 108 -2.76 -3.02 0.01
CA LEU A 108 -1.61 -3.44 -0.79
C LEU A 108 -1.48 -4.95 -0.70
N CYS A 109 -1.65 -5.62 -1.82
CA CYS A 109 -1.76 -7.08 -1.87
C CYS A 109 -0.76 -7.68 -2.84
N ILE A 110 -0.37 -8.92 -2.55
CA ILE A 110 0.33 -9.81 -3.49
C ILE A 110 -0.44 -11.12 -3.62
N LEU A 111 -0.35 -11.77 -4.77
CA LEU A 111 -0.87 -13.12 -4.95
C LEU A 111 0.12 -14.11 -4.35
N THR A 112 -0.36 -15.02 -3.51
CA THR A 112 0.47 -16.09 -2.93
C THR A 112 0.37 -17.38 -3.71
N GLU A 113 -0.80 -17.66 -4.28
CA GLU A 113 -1.09 -18.89 -5.02
C GLU A 113 -1.88 -18.59 -6.29
N ALA A 114 -1.79 -19.49 -7.27
CA ALA A 114 -2.65 -19.46 -8.44
C ALA A 114 -4.12 -19.70 -8.03
N PRO A 115 -5.10 -19.12 -8.76
CA PRO A 115 -6.51 -19.33 -8.45
C PRO A 115 -6.91 -20.80 -8.58
N THR A 116 -7.69 -21.24 -7.60
CA THR A 116 -8.30 -22.56 -7.61
C THR A 116 -9.74 -22.43 -8.12
N PHE A 117 -10.02 -23.10 -9.23
CA PHE A 117 -11.36 -23.09 -9.81
C PHE A 117 -12.17 -24.28 -9.29
N GLU A 118 -13.38 -24.02 -8.78
CA GLU A 118 -14.28 -25.07 -8.37
C GLU A 118 -14.86 -25.78 -9.61
N ASN A 119 -14.82 -27.09 -9.59
CA ASN A 119 -15.32 -27.95 -10.70
C ASN A 119 -16.82 -28.20 -10.56
N LYS A 120 -17.61 -27.18 -10.23
CA LYS A 120 -19.06 -27.24 -10.09
C LYS A 120 -19.72 -26.57 -11.29
N TRP A 121 -20.73 -27.22 -11.85
CA TRP A 121 -21.62 -26.62 -12.84
C TRP A 121 -22.64 -25.75 -12.11
N TYR A 122 -22.62 -24.45 -12.36
CA TYR A 122 -23.65 -23.57 -11.85
C TYR A 122 -24.71 -23.32 -12.92
N TYR A 123 -25.97 -23.50 -12.56
CA TYR A 123 -27.12 -23.45 -13.44
C TYR A 123 -27.27 -22.14 -14.23
N ASN A 124 -26.63 -21.04 -13.79
CA ASN A 124 -26.75 -19.73 -14.41
C ASN A 124 -25.44 -19.23 -15.07
N GLY A 125 -24.53 -20.14 -15.44
CA GLY A 125 -23.31 -19.76 -16.15
C GLY A 125 -22.30 -19.00 -15.30
N ALA A 126 -22.38 -19.13 -13.99
CA ALA A 126 -21.39 -18.56 -13.07
C ALA A 126 -20.29 -19.57 -12.73
N MET A 127 -19.09 -19.11 -12.50
CA MET A 127 -17.95 -19.91 -12.06
C MET A 127 -17.38 -19.34 -10.76
N VAL A 128 -17.32 -20.17 -9.72
CA VAL A 128 -16.68 -19.79 -8.45
C VAL A 128 -15.21 -20.18 -8.49
N PHE A 129 -14.38 -19.31 -7.99
CA PHE A 129 -12.96 -19.58 -7.81
C PHE A 129 -12.43 -18.92 -6.53
N LYS A 130 -11.38 -19.50 -6.00
CA LYS A 130 -10.71 -19.02 -4.80
C LYS A 130 -9.37 -18.40 -5.16
N LEU A 131 -9.04 -17.31 -4.48
CA LEU A 131 -7.81 -16.57 -4.66
C LEU A 131 -7.19 -16.27 -3.30
N LYS A 132 -5.98 -16.75 -3.08
CA LYS A 132 -5.22 -16.41 -1.88
C LYS A 132 -4.33 -15.22 -2.14
N ILE A 133 -4.48 -14.21 -1.30
CA ILE A 133 -3.71 -12.97 -1.32
C ILE A 133 -3.03 -12.77 0.02
N LYS A 134 -1.87 -12.15 0.00
CA LYS A 134 -1.22 -11.64 1.20
C LYS A 134 -1.35 -10.13 1.21
N VAL A 135 -1.96 -9.61 2.27
CA VAL A 135 -2.28 -8.20 2.45
C VAL A 135 -1.25 -7.60 3.39
N GLN A 136 -0.71 -6.43 3.04
CA GLN A 136 0.19 -5.70 3.92
C GLN A 136 -0.52 -5.28 5.22
N PRO A 137 0.20 -5.12 6.34
CA PRO A 137 -0.41 -4.89 7.66
C PRO A 137 -1.16 -3.57 7.78
N TYR A 138 -0.98 -2.64 6.86
CA TYR A 138 -1.67 -1.35 6.84
C TYR A 138 -2.54 -1.20 5.60
N LYS A 139 -3.71 -0.62 5.79
CA LYS A 139 -4.61 -0.15 4.73
C LYS A 139 -4.56 1.36 4.64
N TYR A 140 -4.50 1.89 3.42
CA TYR A 140 -4.27 3.31 3.13
C TYR A 140 -5.57 3.98 2.71
N TYR A 141 -5.70 5.27 2.99
CA TYR A 141 -6.83 6.05 2.49
C TYR A 141 -6.67 6.35 1.01
N VAL A 142 -7.74 6.11 0.23
CA VAL A 142 -7.77 6.27 -1.23
C VAL A 142 -7.34 7.67 -1.67
N ASP A 143 -7.74 8.70 -0.95
CA ASP A 143 -7.46 10.11 -1.25
C ASP A 143 -6.03 10.54 -0.93
N THR A 144 -5.28 9.74 -0.18
CA THR A 144 -3.95 10.13 0.31
C THR A 144 -2.82 9.22 -0.14
N ILE A 145 -3.10 8.07 -0.78
CA ILE A 145 -2.06 7.12 -1.18
C ILE A 145 -1.33 7.52 -2.46
N ASP A 146 -2.00 8.26 -3.35
CA ASP A 146 -1.47 8.66 -4.67
C ASP A 146 -1.57 10.18 -4.94
N SER A 147 -2.06 10.97 -3.98
CA SER A 147 -2.33 12.40 -4.17
C SER A 147 -1.21 13.26 -3.62
N TRP A 148 -0.61 14.08 -4.48
CA TRP A 148 0.39 15.06 -4.08
C TRP A 148 -0.24 16.28 -3.44
N TRP A 149 0.25 16.65 -2.27
CA TRP A 149 -0.14 17.84 -1.54
C TRP A 149 1.02 18.83 -1.51
N ASN A 150 0.78 20.07 -1.89
CA ASN A 150 1.79 21.12 -1.80
C ASN A 150 1.90 21.59 -0.34
N ILE A 151 3.11 21.62 0.17
CA ILE A 151 3.40 21.98 1.56
C ILE A 151 4.00 23.37 1.59
N PRO A 152 3.39 24.34 2.31
CA PRO A 152 3.98 25.65 2.50
C PRO A 152 5.16 25.58 3.49
N LYS A 153 6.14 26.47 3.32
CA LYS A 153 7.25 26.62 4.27
C LYS A 153 6.71 26.99 5.66
N ALA A 154 7.25 26.34 6.69
CA ALA A 154 6.78 26.43 8.08
C ALA A 154 5.29 26.04 8.26
N GLY A 155 4.75 25.28 7.32
CA GLY A 155 3.39 24.76 7.38
C GLY A 155 3.21 23.68 8.44
N TRP A 156 1.98 23.55 8.91
CA TRP A 156 1.60 22.47 9.83
C TRP A 156 0.86 21.37 9.07
N MET A 157 1.22 20.12 9.37
CA MET A 157 0.55 18.94 8.85
C MET A 157 0.05 18.09 10.00
N ARG A 158 -1.25 17.81 10.02
CA ARG A 158 -1.86 16.92 11.01
C ARG A 158 -2.12 15.55 10.38
N ASN A 159 -1.70 14.51 11.07
CA ASN A 159 -2.16 13.16 10.78
C ASN A 159 -3.48 12.92 11.55
N PRO A 160 -4.63 12.79 10.87
CA PRO A 160 -5.91 12.61 11.54
C PRO A 160 -6.23 11.14 11.85
N LYS A 161 -5.27 10.22 11.64
CA LYS A 161 -5.49 8.78 11.67
C LYS A 161 -4.76 8.13 12.84
N MET A 162 -5.19 6.91 13.17
CA MET A 162 -4.73 6.17 14.36
C MET A 162 -3.35 5.52 14.21
N SER A 163 -2.77 5.51 13.02
CA SER A 163 -1.43 4.95 12.78
C SER A 163 -0.47 6.02 12.28
N ASP A 164 0.80 5.88 12.66
CA ASP A 164 1.87 6.74 12.14
C ASP A 164 1.95 6.66 10.63
N ALA A 165 1.97 7.79 9.97
CA ALA A 165 2.15 7.85 8.53
C ALA A 165 3.62 7.95 8.16
N LYS A 166 3.99 7.27 7.06
CA LYS A 166 5.32 7.31 6.44
C LYS A 166 5.21 7.92 5.04
N PRO A 167 5.24 9.25 4.94
CA PRO A 167 4.95 9.95 3.70
C PRO A 167 6.04 9.76 2.64
N LEU A 168 5.67 10.05 1.39
CA LEU A 168 6.61 10.24 0.30
C LEU A 168 6.72 11.74 0.03
N PHE A 169 7.91 12.31 0.18
CA PHE A 169 8.19 13.70 -0.17
C PHE A 169 8.83 13.81 -1.55
N ARG A 170 8.49 14.90 -2.24
CA ARG A 170 9.22 15.39 -3.41
C ARG A 170 9.69 16.80 -3.10
N ILE A 171 10.99 17.01 -3.16
CA ILE A 171 11.63 18.33 -3.00
C ILE A 171 12.22 18.74 -4.34
N ILE A 172 11.90 19.94 -4.78
CA ILE A 172 12.49 20.56 -5.98
C ILE A 172 13.40 21.69 -5.50
N GLY A 173 14.70 21.58 -5.80
CA GLY A 173 15.70 22.53 -5.33
C GLY A 173 17.08 22.21 -5.85
N ASN A 174 18.07 23.07 -5.48
CA ASN A 174 19.46 22.91 -5.91
C ASN A 174 20.43 23.18 -4.77
N GLY A 175 21.58 22.51 -4.82
CA GLY A 175 22.66 22.67 -3.84
C GLY A 175 22.43 21.88 -2.56
N ASP A 176 22.94 22.41 -1.46
CA ASP A 176 22.78 21.81 -0.15
C ASP A 176 21.47 22.28 0.48
N LEU A 177 20.68 21.33 0.93
CA LEU A 177 19.33 21.53 1.45
C LEU A 177 19.19 20.86 2.79
N ASP A 178 18.36 21.43 3.66
CA ASP A 178 17.87 20.71 4.83
C ASP A 178 16.36 20.84 4.97
N MET A 179 15.72 19.81 5.50
CA MET A 179 14.29 19.82 5.81
C MET A 179 14.05 19.18 7.16
N THR A 180 13.17 19.79 7.94
CA THR A 180 12.74 19.33 9.27
C THR A 180 11.26 19.01 9.24
N VAL A 181 10.89 17.83 9.73
CA VAL A 181 9.51 17.40 9.95
C VAL A 181 9.36 17.07 11.44
N GLY A 182 8.59 17.89 12.13
CA GLY A 182 8.54 17.86 13.59
C GLY A 182 9.89 18.21 14.20
N TYR A 183 10.50 17.28 14.91
CA TYR A 183 11.81 17.43 15.52
C TYR A 183 12.97 16.76 14.74
N LYS A 184 12.64 16.01 13.68
CA LYS A 184 13.66 15.27 12.89
C LYS A 184 14.11 16.08 11.69
N LYS A 185 15.41 16.29 11.60
CA LYS A 185 16.06 17.00 10.49
C LYS A 185 16.78 16.04 9.56
N MET A 186 16.58 16.20 8.26
CA MET A 186 17.37 15.52 7.22
C MET A 186 18.16 16.55 6.41
N ILE A 187 19.39 16.19 6.06
CA ILE A 187 20.33 17.04 5.32
C ILE A 187 20.66 16.35 4.00
N PHE A 188 20.58 17.12 2.92
CA PHE A 188 20.87 16.66 1.56
C PHE A 188 21.98 17.52 0.98
N THR A 189 22.91 16.89 0.26
CA THR A 189 24.06 17.60 -0.35
C THR A 189 24.06 17.43 -1.85
N GLY A 190 24.36 18.54 -2.55
CA GLY A 190 24.50 18.56 -4.00
C GLY A 190 23.24 18.11 -4.73
N VAL A 191 22.06 18.51 -4.26
CA VAL A 191 20.79 18.23 -4.96
C VAL A 191 20.75 19.02 -6.27
N GLU A 192 20.23 18.41 -7.32
CA GLU A 192 20.05 19.00 -8.63
C GLU A 192 18.65 18.69 -9.15
N GLY A 193 17.76 19.67 -9.15
CA GLY A 193 16.38 19.56 -9.60
C GLY A 193 15.50 18.85 -8.57
N ASN A 194 15.08 17.61 -8.81
CA ASN A 194 14.16 16.90 -7.93
C ASN A 194 14.84 15.81 -7.10
N ILE A 195 14.38 15.62 -5.87
CA ILE A 195 14.74 14.50 -5.01
C ILE A 195 13.48 13.97 -4.31
N TYR A 196 13.34 12.66 -4.25
CA TYR A 196 12.23 11.95 -3.62
C TYR A 196 12.72 11.23 -2.38
N ILE A 197 11.99 11.35 -1.29
CA ILE A 197 12.28 10.73 -0.01
C ILE A 197 11.10 9.84 0.36
N ASP A 198 11.25 8.53 0.16
CA ASP A 198 10.25 7.53 0.54
C ASP A 198 10.51 7.09 1.98
N CYS A 199 9.73 7.65 2.91
CA CYS A 199 9.88 7.37 4.33
C CYS A 199 9.41 5.96 4.72
N GLU A 200 8.61 5.31 3.89
CA GLU A 200 8.16 3.93 4.13
C GLU A 200 9.20 2.91 3.71
N LYS A 201 9.87 3.16 2.58
CA LYS A 201 10.90 2.28 2.03
C LYS A 201 12.32 2.63 2.51
N TYR A 202 12.47 3.70 3.29
CA TYR A 202 13.77 4.23 3.72
C TYR A 202 14.71 4.47 2.54
N PHE A 203 14.17 5.09 1.48
CA PHE A 203 14.85 5.22 0.21
C PHE A 203 14.79 6.65 -0.32
N VAL A 204 15.96 7.17 -0.74
CA VAL A 204 16.09 8.47 -1.39
C VAL A 204 16.47 8.24 -2.85
N TYR A 205 15.74 8.88 -3.78
CA TYR A 205 15.97 8.69 -5.21
C TYR A 205 15.64 9.94 -6.02
N ARG A 206 16.13 9.96 -7.25
CA ARG A 206 15.71 10.91 -8.28
C ARG A 206 14.83 10.17 -9.29
N ASN A 207 13.85 10.87 -9.82
CA ASN A 207 13.03 10.36 -10.90
C ASN A 207 13.09 11.33 -12.08
N ASN A 208 13.78 10.93 -13.14
CA ASN A 208 13.90 11.69 -14.37
C ASN A 208 13.08 10.97 -15.46
N ASN A 209 11.87 11.48 -15.71
CA ASN A 209 10.96 10.95 -16.74
C ASN A 209 10.72 9.43 -16.63
N GLY A 210 10.52 8.93 -15.40
CA GLY A 210 10.28 7.51 -15.14
C GLY A 210 11.53 6.68 -14.82
N VAL A 211 12.72 7.22 -15.05
CA VAL A 211 13.98 6.56 -14.69
C VAL A 211 14.34 6.89 -13.25
N ILE A 212 14.28 5.87 -12.40
CA ILE A 212 14.62 5.99 -10.96
C ILE A 212 16.11 5.76 -10.77
N THR A 213 16.77 6.74 -10.15
CA THR A 213 18.20 6.67 -9.81
C THR A 213 18.36 6.80 -8.30
N ASN A 214 19.11 5.89 -7.67
CA ASN A 214 19.40 5.93 -6.25
C ASN A 214 20.17 7.22 -5.87
N ALA A 215 19.68 7.93 -4.88
CA ALA A 215 20.28 9.16 -4.37
C ALA A 215 20.52 9.12 -2.83
N ASN A 216 20.55 7.93 -2.22
CA ASN A 216 20.81 7.77 -0.79
C ASN A 216 22.13 8.42 -0.36
N HIS A 217 23.16 8.42 -1.23
CA HIS A 217 24.46 9.04 -0.98
C HIS A 217 24.39 10.56 -0.79
N LYS A 218 23.34 11.21 -1.31
CA LYS A 218 23.09 12.65 -1.12
C LYS A 218 22.45 12.97 0.24
N CYS A 219 21.85 11.98 0.90
CA CYS A 219 21.24 12.14 2.22
C CYS A 219 22.23 11.75 3.32
N LYS A 220 22.57 12.71 4.20
CA LYS A 220 23.49 12.49 5.34
C LYS A 220 22.79 11.95 6.58
N SER A 221 21.48 12.00 6.62
CA SER A 221 20.67 11.56 7.76
C SER A 221 20.22 10.11 7.59
N LYS A 222 20.17 9.37 8.71
CA LYS A 222 19.72 7.97 8.71
C LYS A 222 18.28 7.80 9.15
N ASP A 223 17.71 8.79 9.84
CA ASP A 223 16.35 8.72 10.41
C ASP A 223 15.34 9.36 9.47
N PHE A 224 14.55 8.52 8.83
CA PHE A 224 13.47 8.98 7.98
C PHE A 224 12.29 9.52 8.81
N TRP A 225 11.55 10.46 8.22
CA TRP A 225 10.42 11.08 8.88
C TRP A 225 9.21 10.14 8.99
N HIS A 226 8.43 10.38 10.02
CA HIS A 226 7.07 9.90 10.14
C HIS A 226 6.21 11.04 10.72
N ILE A 227 4.93 11.00 10.44
CA ILE A 227 3.96 11.92 11.05
C ILE A 227 3.17 11.08 12.06
N PRO A 228 3.37 11.34 13.38
CA PRO A 228 2.73 10.53 14.41
C PRO A 228 1.20 10.54 14.31
N SER A 229 0.57 9.47 14.76
CA SER A 229 -0.88 9.36 14.81
C SER A 229 -1.51 10.49 15.62
N GLU A 230 -2.60 11.05 15.12
CA GLU A 230 -3.39 12.11 15.75
C GLU A 230 -2.64 13.39 16.14
N GLN A 231 -1.40 13.56 15.68
CA GLN A 231 -0.55 14.70 15.99
C GLN A 231 -0.35 15.62 14.80
N SER A 232 0.01 16.87 15.11
CA SER A 232 0.43 17.86 14.14
C SER A 232 1.95 18.02 14.20
N VAL A 233 2.58 18.08 13.03
CA VAL A 233 4.01 18.36 12.90
C VAL A 233 4.22 19.60 12.05
N GLN A 234 5.20 20.41 12.40
CA GLN A 234 5.63 21.50 11.54
C GLN A 234 6.65 21.00 10.52
N ILE A 235 6.51 21.46 9.27
CA ILE A 235 7.43 21.17 8.19
C ILE A 235 8.14 22.45 7.80
N ASN A 236 9.47 22.47 7.92
CA ASN A 236 10.28 23.64 7.59
C ASN A 236 11.54 23.20 6.84
N TRP A 237 12.14 24.12 6.08
CA TRP A 237 13.34 23.83 5.30
C TRP A 237 14.21 25.05 5.08
N ASN A 238 15.50 24.81 4.76
CA ASN A 238 16.48 25.80 4.37
C ASN A 238 17.19 25.37 3.08
N GLY A 239 17.82 26.34 2.41
CA GLY A 239 18.47 26.14 1.12
C GLY A 239 17.60 26.60 -0.05
N ALA A 240 18.09 26.39 -1.26
CA ALA A 240 17.43 26.81 -2.50
C ALA A 240 16.33 25.80 -2.89
N ILE A 241 15.28 25.73 -2.09
CA ILE A 241 14.09 24.89 -2.33
C ILE A 241 12.98 25.75 -2.91
N SER A 242 12.49 25.37 -4.09
CA SER A 242 11.36 26.03 -4.77
C SER A 242 10.01 25.43 -4.40
N THR A 243 9.95 24.11 -4.24
CA THR A 243 8.70 23.39 -3.98
C THR A 243 8.94 22.19 -3.09
N VAL A 244 8.03 21.98 -2.15
CA VAL A 244 7.93 20.75 -1.36
C VAL A 244 6.53 20.19 -1.53
N GLU A 245 6.46 18.95 -1.95
CA GLU A 245 5.21 18.21 -2.07
C GLU A 245 5.28 16.91 -1.31
N MET A 246 4.13 16.41 -0.89
CA MET A 246 4.03 15.21 -0.09
C MET A 246 2.84 14.38 -0.52
N ILE A 247 3.01 13.07 -0.60
CA ILE A 247 1.92 12.09 -0.53
C ILE A 247 1.83 11.63 0.92
N PRO A 248 0.76 11.94 1.65
CA PRO A 248 0.68 11.71 3.11
C PRO A 248 0.71 10.24 3.48
N ARG A 249 0.08 9.37 2.67
CA ARG A 249 -0.08 7.93 2.94
C ARG A 249 -0.71 7.68 4.31
N TRP A 250 -1.81 8.43 4.61
CA TRP A 250 -2.58 8.15 5.81
C TRP A 250 -3.05 6.70 5.81
N ARG A 251 -2.91 6.04 6.96
CA ARG A 251 -3.16 4.61 7.06
C ARG A 251 -3.70 4.23 8.42
N ASP A 252 -4.38 3.09 8.45
CA ASP A 252 -4.76 2.39 9.69
C ASP A 252 -4.24 0.96 9.63
N LEU A 253 -4.17 0.30 10.76
CA LEU A 253 -3.89 -1.12 10.82
C LEU A 253 -5.03 -1.89 10.15
N LEU A 254 -4.73 -3.01 9.49
CA LEU A 254 -5.69 -3.83 8.76
C LEU A 254 -6.81 -4.36 9.66
#